data_79b314435bbfdb8d531cbf1caddbf880
#
_entry.id   79b314435bbfdb8d531cbf1caddbf880
#
_cell.length_a   1.000
_cell.length_b   1.000
_cell.length_c   1.000
_cell.angle_alpha   90.00
_cell.angle_beta   90.00
_cell.angle_gamma   90.00
#
_symmetry.space_group_name_H-M   'P 1'
#
loop_
_entity.id
_entity.type
_entity.pdbx_description
1 polymer ?
#
loop_
_entity_poly.entity_id
_entity_poly.type
_entity_poly.pdbx_seq_one_letter_code
_entity_poly.pdbx_strand_id
1 'polypeptide(L)'
;YDSGVGYTERENNNEKLYEVPAQKWADITDTSGEFGVSILTDCKHGWDKPDNNTLRLTCIHSPLGAFTKETRQDLQDLGRNCFSFGIYGHKGDIENGTNKESMNFARKLITCEVKKSESKGEFSQIASLLKITHDNIVIRAVKMSEDDENALIVRLNNATAIEQKNAALSVYREFEKVEEVNTSEEFIRNHAEVN
;
A
#
# COMPACT_ATOMS: atom_id res chain seq x y z
N TYR A 1 -11.95 -1.61 1.79
CA TYR A 1 -10.90 -2.19 2.65
C TYR A 1 -9.72 -2.66 1.80
N ASP A 2 -8.54 -2.22 2.15
CA ASP A 2 -7.28 -2.63 1.50
C ASP A 2 -7.01 -4.14 1.70
N SER A 3 -6.92 -4.88 0.61
CA SER A 3 -6.54 -6.31 0.60
C SER A 3 -5.04 -6.55 0.42
N GLY A 4 -4.24 -5.50 0.31
CA GLY A 4 -2.79 -5.55 0.06
C GLY A 4 -2.41 -5.48 -1.42
N VAL A 5 -3.19 -6.06 -2.31
CA VAL A 5 -2.96 -6.04 -3.76
C VAL A 5 -4.10 -5.38 -4.55
N GLY A 6 -5.11 -4.91 -3.86
CA GLY A 6 -6.28 -4.25 -4.37
C GLY A 6 -7.18 -3.91 -3.19
N TYR A 7 -8.47 -3.95 -3.38
CA TYR A 7 -9.43 -3.70 -2.30
C TYR A 7 -10.63 -4.64 -2.38
N THR A 8 -11.37 -4.70 -1.29
CA THR A 8 -12.61 -5.47 -1.16
C THR A 8 -13.69 -4.60 -0.57
N GLU A 9 -14.87 -4.57 -1.17
CA GLU A 9 -16.06 -4.01 -0.56
C GLU A 9 -16.59 -4.95 0.50
N ARG A 10 -17.05 -4.39 1.62
CA ARG A 10 -17.64 -5.14 2.72
C ARG A 10 -18.86 -4.41 3.25
N GLU A 11 -19.85 -5.19 3.58
CA GLU A 11 -21.04 -4.72 4.27
C GLU A 11 -20.75 -4.31 5.73
N ASN A 12 -21.77 -3.80 6.41
CA ASN A 12 -21.69 -3.56 7.84
C ASN A 12 -21.44 -4.86 8.60
N ASN A 13 -20.80 -4.76 9.76
CA ASN A 13 -20.53 -5.91 10.60
C ASN A 13 -21.84 -6.57 11.09
N ASN A 14 -21.76 -7.84 11.43
CA ASN A 14 -22.85 -8.63 11.96
C ASN A 14 -22.33 -9.63 12.99
N GLU A 15 -23.22 -10.40 13.61
CA GLU A 15 -22.88 -11.35 14.66
C GLU A 15 -21.83 -12.41 14.26
N LYS A 16 -21.74 -12.74 12.97
CA LYS A 16 -20.79 -13.74 12.45
C LYS A 16 -19.49 -13.11 11.95
N LEU A 17 -19.53 -11.86 11.56
CA LEU A 17 -18.40 -11.13 11.00
C LEU A 17 -18.33 -9.75 11.66
N TYR A 18 -17.83 -9.72 12.87
CA TYR A 18 -17.80 -8.54 13.71
C TYR A 18 -16.62 -7.62 13.37
N GLU A 19 -15.46 -8.18 13.16
CA GLU A 19 -14.22 -7.47 12.81
C GLU A 19 -13.60 -8.12 11.57
N VAL A 20 -13.04 -7.31 10.69
CA VAL A 20 -12.43 -7.77 9.43
C VAL A 20 -11.02 -7.23 9.28
N PRO A 21 -10.10 -7.97 8.65
CA PRO A 21 -8.77 -7.48 8.36
C PRO A 21 -8.75 -6.56 7.14
N ALA A 22 -7.93 -5.52 7.22
CA ALA A 22 -7.45 -4.76 6.08
C ALA A 22 -6.01 -4.31 6.33
N GLN A 23 -5.26 -3.99 5.27
CA GLN A 23 -3.83 -3.75 5.39
C GLN A 23 -3.51 -2.31 5.82
N LYS A 24 -3.63 -1.35 4.94
CA LYS A 24 -3.17 0.02 5.20
C LYS A 24 -4.29 1.04 5.33
N TRP A 25 -5.48 0.71 4.85
CA TRP A 25 -6.60 1.63 4.88
C TRP A 25 -7.95 0.92 4.85
N ALA A 26 -8.94 1.60 5.35
CA ALA A 26 -10.34 1.33 5.08
C ALA A 26 -11.06 2.66 4.80
N ASP A 27 -12.11 2.60 4.01
CA ASP A 27 -12.81 3.76 3.47
C ASP A 27 -14.33 3.64 3.65
N ILE A 28 -14.95 4.78 3.81
CA ILE A 28 -16.39 4.97 3.65
C ILE A 28 -16.60 6.07 2.62
N THR A 29 -17.21 5.72 1.51
CA THR A 29 -17.70 6.66 0.50
C THR A 29 -19.20 6.86 0.67
N ASP A 30 -19.69 8.08 0.53
CA ASP A 30 -21.11 8.39 0.63
C ASP A 30 -21.93 7.71 -0.48
N THR A 31 -23.24 7.64 -0.30
CA THR A 31 -24.12 6.95 -1.25
C THR A 31 -24.26 7.65 -2.60
N SER A 32 -23.91 8.93 -2.67
CA SER A 32 -23.84 9.67 -3.93
C SER A 32 -22.59 9.38 -4.72
N GLY A 33 -21.55 8.86 -4.06
CA GLY A 33 -20.22 8.67 -4.67
C GLY A 33 -19.46 9.96 -4.90
N GLU A 34 -19.86 11.07 -4.28
CA GLU A 34 -19.21 12.37 -4.48
C GLU A 34 -18.08 12.65 -3.49
N PHE A 35 -18.13 12.04 -2.33
CA PHE A 35 -17.19 12.26 -1.24
C PHE A 35 -16.94 10.98 -0.44
N GLY A 36 -15.70 10.78 -0.01
CA GLY A 36 -15.31 9.69 0.86
C GLY A 36 -14.28 10.09 1.90
N VAL A 37 -14.14 9.25 2.91
CA VAL A 37 -13.14 9.38 3.97
C VAL A 37 -12.46 8.04 4.20
N SER A 38 -11.14 8.04 4.03
CA SER A 38 -10.30 6.88 4.34
C SER A 38 -9.59 7.09 5.67
N ILE A 39 -9.55 6.04 6.49
CA ILE A 39 -8.64 5.96 7.63
C ILE A 39 -7.40 5.18 7.18
N LEU A 40 -6.22 5.77 7.38
CA LEU A 40 -4.93 5.23 7.03
C LEU A 40 -4.24 4.71 8.28
N THR A 41 -3.48 3.63 8.18
CA THR A 41 -2.73 3.06 9.30
C THR A 41 -1.33 2.58 8.88
N ASP A 42 -0.40 2.63 9.82
CA ASP A 42 0.96 2.12 9.61
C ASP A 42 1.13 0.68 10.09
N CYS A 43 0.36 0.23 11.08
CA CYS A 43 0.58 -1.07 11.72
C CYS A 43 -0.66 -1.73 12.37
N LYS A 44 -1.87 -1.19 12.17
CA LYS A 44 -3.09 -1.77 12.73
C LYS A 44 -3.98 -2.31 11.61
N HIS A 45 -4.56 -3.49 11.81
CA HIS A 45 -5.19 -4.26 10.74
C HIS A 45 -6.61 -4.75 11.05
N GLY A 46 -7.12 -4.51 12.25
CA GLY A 46 -8.48 -4.87 12.65
C GLY A 46 -9.45 -3.72 12.42
N TRP A 47 -10.56 -4.00 11.75
CA TRP A 47 -11.53 -2.98 11.36
C TRP A 47 -12.95 -3.47 11.59
N ASP A 48 -13.82 -2.57 11.99
CA ASP A 48 -15.23 -2.84 11.98
C ASP A 48 -16.06 -1.66 11.46
N LYS A 49 -17.26 -1.94 10.97
CA LYS A 49 -18.19 -0.98 10.41
C LYS A 49 -19.60 -1.32 10.91
N PRO A 50 -20.00 -0.77 12.07
CA PRO A 50 -21.28 -1.12 12.68
C PRO A 50 -22.50 -0.58 11.92
N ASP A 51 -22.31 0.51 11.19
CA ASP A 51 -23.34 1.17 10.38
C ASP A 51 -22.74 1.89 9.17
N ASN A 52 -23.58 2.56 8.37
CA ASN A 52 -23.14 3.21 7.14
C ASN A 52 -22.27 4.46 7.35
N ASN A 53 -22.26 5.00 8.57
CA ASN A 53 -21.57 6.27 8.86
C ASN A 53 -20.38 6.10 9.81
N THR A 54 -20.14 4.87 10.27
CA THR A 54 -19.10 4.60 11.27
C THR A 54 -18.09 3.60 10.77
N LEU A 55 -16.82 3.97 10.80
CA LEU A 55 -15.68 3.09 10.55
C LEU A 55 -14.77 3.13 11.76
N ARG A 56 -14.40 1.98 12.30
CA ARG A 56 -13.54 1.87 13.47
C ARG A 56 -12.28 1.07 13.16
N LEU A 57 -11.15 1.57 13.67
CA LEU A 57 -9.86 0.90 13.64
C LEU A 57 -9.55 0.35 15.03
N THR A 58 -9.30 -0.94 15.14
CA THR A 58 -8.86 -1.57 16.39
C THR A 58 -7.40 -1.21 16.66
N CYS A 59 -7.19 -0.39 17.67
CA CYS A 59 -5.86 0.11 18.06
C CYS A 59 -5.17 -0.79 19.08
N ILE A 60 -5.94 -1.34 20.04
CA ILE A 60 -5.45 -2.19 21.13
C ILE A 60 -6.37 -3.41 21.21
N HIS A 61 -5.77 -4.58 21.32
CA HIS A 61 -6.47 -5.85 21.43
C HIS A 61 -6.16 -6.51 22.78
N SER A 62 -7.19 -6.60 23.63
CA SER A 62 -7.08 -7.19 24.97
C SER A 62 -8.29 -8.10 25.24
N PRO A 63 -8.39 -9.24 24.52
CA PRO A 63 -9.54 -10.13 24.65
C PRO A 63 -9.56 -10.83 26.02
N LEU A 64 -10.74 -10.97 26.57
CA LEU A 64 -10.98 -12.03 27.54
C LEU A 64 -10.88 -13.36 26.80
N GLY A 65 -10.19 -14.35 27.33
CA GLY A 65 -9.98 -15.65 26.68
C GLY A 65 -11.29 -16.20 26.12
N ALA A 66 -11.37 -16.30 24.79
CA ALA A 66 -12.64 -16.50 24.08
C ALA A 66 -13.22 -17.92 24.27
N PHE A 67 -12.41 -18.90 24.61
CA PHE A 67 -12.82 -20.32 24.69
C PHE A 67 -12.57 -20.96 26.06
N THR A 68 -11.94 -20.24 26.97
CA THR A 68 -11.74 -20.67 28.36
C THR A 68 -12.21 -19.57 29.28
N LYS A 69 -12.75 -19.90 30.43
CA LYS A 69 -13.12 -18.91 31.46
C LYS A 69 -11.88 -18.26 32.13
N GLU A 70 -10.71 -18.59 31.67
CA GLU A 70 -9.44 -18.08 32.19
C GLU A 70 -8.98 -16.87 31.39
N THR A 71 -8.59 -15.83 32.09
CA THR A 71 -7.96 -14.64 31.49
C THR A 71 -6.56 -14.99 31.04
N ARG A 72 -6.29 -14.85 29.74
CA ARG A 72 -4.99 -15.09 29.13
C ARG A 72 -4.26 -13.76 28.96
N GLN A 73 -3.39 -13.41 29.93
CA GLN A 73 -2.62 -12.18 29.86
C GLN A 73 -1.59 -12.16 28.73
N ASP A 74 -1.13 -13.34 28.32
CA ASP A 74 -0.22 -13.53 27.18
C ASP A 74 -0.85 -13.19 25.81
N LEU A 75 -2.16 -13.05 25.74
CA LEU A 75 -2.91 -12.66 24.52
C LEU A 75 -3.33 -11.19 24.54
N GLN A 76 -2.94 -10.41 25.52
CA GLN A 76 -3.33 -9.02 25.68
C GLN A 76 -2.20 -8.07 25.28
N ASP A 77 -2.56 -6.97 24.65
CA ASP A 77 -1.63 -5.88 24.29
C ASP A 77 -1.24 -5.07 25.53
N LEU A 78 -0.60 -5.71 26.51
CA LEU A 78 -0.14 -5.05 27.73
C LEU A 78 1.12 -4.21 27.48
N GLY A 79 1.21 -3.08 28.15
CA GLY A 79 2.36 -2.18 28.08
C GLY A 79 2.15 -0.97 27.18
N ARG A 80 3.25 -0.39 26.70
CA ARG A 80 3.21 0.79 25.84
C ARG A 80 2.99 0.42 24.39
N ASN A 81 1.87 0.82 23.84
CA ASN A 81 1.55 0.68 22.42
C ASN A 81 1.79 2.01 21.69
N CYS A 82 2.49 1.97 20.55
CA CYS A 82 2.71 3.12 19.69
C CYS A 82 2.21 2.75 18.28
N PHE A 83 1.33 3.57 17.73
CA PHE A 83 0.81 3.43 16.38
C PHE A 83 0.43 4.80 15.83
N SER A 84 0.34 4.92 14.52
CA SER A 84 -0.12 6.12 13.85
C SER A 84 -1.32 5.81 12.98
N PHE A 85 -2.23 6.75 12.88
CA PHE A 85 -3.31 6.74 11.91
C PHE A 85 -3.47 8.11 11.28
N GLY A 86 -4.01 8.13 10.06
CA GLY A 86 -4.33 9.33 9.32
C GLY A 86 -5.79 9.32 8.88
N ILE A 87 -6.33 10.51 8.62
CA ILE A 87 -7.65 10.69 8.02
C ILE A 87 -7.45 11.40 6.70
N TYR A 88 -7.94 10.81 5.62
CA TYR A 88 -7.85 11.33 4.27
C TYR A 88 -9.26 11.51 3.68
N GLY A 89 -9.65 12.77 3.44
CA GLY A 89 -10.89 13.09 2.73
C GLY A 89 -10.63 13.22 1.24
N HIS A 90 -11.49 12.64 0.40
CA HIS A 90 -11.35 12.68 -1.05
C HIS A 90 -12.70 12.92 -1.74
N LYS A 91 -12.63 13.45 -2.95
CA LYS A 91 -13.78 13.49 -3.86
C LYS A 91 -13.96 12.11 -4.49
N GLY A 92 -15.23 11.75 -4.75
CA GLY A 92 -15.51 10.46 -5.37
C GLY A 92 -15.18 9.31 -4.45
N ASP A 93 -14.78 8.22 -5.04
CA ASP A 93 -14.41 6.98 -4.37
C ASP A 93 -12.90 6.87 -4.10
N ILE A 94 -12.49 5.71 -3.64
CA ILE A 94 -11.10 5.35 -3.29
C ILE A 94 -10.09 5.49 -4.44
N GLU A 95 -10.55 5.51 -5.69
CA GLU A 95 -9.71 5.67 -6.89
C GLU A 95 -9.03 7.05 -6.93
N ASN A 96 -9.56 8.02 -6.15
CA ASN A 96 -9.07 9.39 -6.08
C ASN A 96 -7.97 9.59 -5.02
N GLY A 97 -7.01 8.68 -4.97
CA GLY A 97 -5.76 8.89 -4.26
C GLY A 97 -5.60 8.10 -2.96
N THR A 98 -6.61 7.39 -2.47
CA THR A 98 -6.53 6.63 -1.21
C THR A 98 -5.32 5.69 -1.17
N ASN A 99 -5.07 4.92 -2.22
CA ASN A 99 -3.91 4.03 -2.29
C ASN A 99 -2.58 4.77 -2.21
N LYS A 100 -2.44 5.87 -2.96
CA LYS A 100 -1.23 6.70 -2.97
C LYS A 100 -0.97 7.31 -1.59
N GLU A 101 -1.99 7.91 -0.98
CA GLU A 101 -1.86 8.54 0.33
C GLU A 101 -1.59 7.52 1.43
N SER A 102 -2.20 6.32 1.36
CA SER A 102 -1.90 5.25 2.31
C SER A 102 -0.46 4.76 2.21
N MET A 103 0.08 4.68 1.00
CA MET A 103 1.48 4.32 0.77
C MET A 103 2.44 5.40 1.29
N ASN A 104 2.13 6.67 1.04
CA ASN A 104 2.91 7.80 1.57
C ASN A 104 2.89 7.83 3.10
N PHE A 105 1.73 7.58 3.70
CA PHE A 105 1.57 7.53 5.16
C PHE A 105 2.36 6.39 5.79
N ALA A 106 2.32 5.20 5.20
CA ALA A 106 2.98 4.01 5.72
C ALA A 106 4.51 4.00 5.48
N ARG A 107 5.02 4.77 4.52
CA ARG A 107 6.44 4.83 4.18
C ARG A 107 7.09 6.06 4.81
N LYS A 108 7.89 5.83 5.83
CA LYS A 108 8.66 6.90 6.47
C LYS A 108 9.81 7.36 5.56
N LEU A 109 10.05 8.66 5.54
CA LEU A 109 11.23 9.22 4.89
C LEU A 109 12.48 8.76 5.65
N ILE A 110 13.47 8.32 4.89
CA ILE A 110 14.79 7.98 5.43
C ILE A 110 15.70 9.18 5.19
N THR A 111 16.28 9.68 6.26
CA THR A 111 17.22 10.80 6.20
C THR A 111 18.63 10.32 6.55
N CYS A 112 19.62 10.82 5.84
CA CYS A 112 21.03 10.60 6.16
C CYS A 112 21.80 11.91 6.04
N GLU A 113 22.81 12.09 6.90
CA GLU A 113 23.74 13.20 6.81
C GLU A 113 24.80 12.86 5.75
N VAL A 114 25.00 13.76 4.81
CA VAL A 114 26.01 13.61 3.76
C VAL A 114 27.06 14.69 3.94
N LYS A 115 28.34 14.29 4.03
CA LYS A 115 29.45 15.25 4.07
C LYS A 115 29.57 15.95 2.72
N LYS A 116 29.91 17.24 2.75
CA LYS A 116 30.17 18.00 1.54
C LYS A 116 31.28 17.31 0.72
N SER A 117 30.93 16.99 -0.53
CA SER A 117 31.90 16.45 -1.51
C SER A 117 32.41 17.58 -2.40
N GLU A 118 33.68 17.50 -2.81
CA GLU A 118 34.28 18.39 -3.80
C GLU A 118 33.88 18.01 -5.23
N SER A 119 33.42 16.79 -5.44
CA SER A 119 32.91 16.33 -6.74
C SER A 119 31.49 16.82 -7.00
N LYS A 120 31.22 17.19 -8.25
CA LYS A 120 29.84 17.41 -8.70
C LYS A 120 29.12 16.05 -8.75
N GLY A 121 28.00 15.94 -8.05
CA GLY A 121 27.16 14.77 -8.13
C GLY A 121 26.52 14.63 -9.52
N GLU A 122 26.21 13.41 -9.90
CA GLU A 122 25.51 13.08 -11.15
C GLU A 122 24.04 13.47 -11.11
N PHE A 123 23.42 13.43 -9.94
CA PHE A 123 22.00 13.70 -9.76
C PHE A 123 21.69 15.16 -9.45
N SER A 124 20.54 15.62 -9.91
CA SER A 124 19.96 16.89 -9.44
C SER A 124 19.52 16.78 -7.97
N GLN A 125 19.12 17.91 -7.36
CA GLN A 125 18.61 17.94 -5.98
C GLN A 125 17.38 17.02 -5.78
N ILE A 126 16.61 16.81 -6.84
CA ILE A 126 15.46 15.89 -6.85
C ILE A 126 15.68 14.93 -8.00
N ALA A 127 15.78 13.65 -7.68
CA ALA A 127 15.95 12.59 -8.66
C ALA A 127 15.11 11.37 -8.28
N SER A 128 14.64 10.66 -9.31
CA SER A 128 13.92 9.38 -9.16
C SER A 128 14.63 8.34 -10.01
N LEU A 129 14.97 7.20 -9.43
CA LEU A 129 15.52 6.05 -10.17
C LEU A 129 14.44 5.39 -11.03
N LEU A 130 13.21 5.36 -10.52
CA LEU A 130 12.04 4.82 -11.20
C LEU A 130 10.88 5.81 -11.07
N LYS A 131 10.13 6.02 -12.16
CA LYS A 131 8.95 6.87 -12.16
C LYS A 131 7.85 6.21 -12.99
N ILE A 132 6.66 6.13 -12.42
CA ILE A 132 5.45 5.69 -13.10
C ILE A 132 4.53 6.86 -13.40
N THR A 133 3.87 6.87 -14.56
CA THR A 133 3.01 7.98 -14.99
C THR A 133 1.63 8.01 -14.33
N HIS A 134 1.18 6.89 -13.77
CA HIS A 134 -0.17 6.74 -13.21
C HIS A 134 -0.13 6.56 -11.70
N ASP A 135 -0.86 7.38 -10.97
CA ASP A 135 -0.94 7.34 -9.50
C ASP A 135 -1.57 6.04 -8.96
N ASN A 136 -2.40 5.38 -9.77
CA ASN A 136 -3.06 4.11 -9.43
C ASN A 136 -2.21 2.87 -9.72
N ILE A 137 -1.05 3.04 -10.35
CA ILE A 137 -0.08 1.96 -10.53
C ILE A 137 1.01 2.10 -9.48
N VAL A 138 1.15 1.08 -8.66
CA VAL A 138 2.07 1.07 -7.53
C VAL A 138 3.29 0.21 -7.85
N ILE A 139 4.49 0.75 -7.63
CA ILE A 139 5.72 -0.03 -7.61
C ILE A 139 5.77 -0.77 -6.27
N ARG A 140 5.51 -2.07 -6.28
CA ARG A 140 5.45 -2.91 -5.08
C ARG A 140 6.81 -3.39 -4.62
N ALA A 141 7.68 -3.72 -5.54
CA ALA A 141 9.03 -4.17 -5.24
C ALA A 141 10.00 -3.77 -6.35
N VAL A 142 11.23 -3.55 -5.95
CA VAL A 142 12.39 -3.40 -6.81
C VAL A 142 13.47 -4.27 -6.20
N LYS A 143 13.95 -5.26 -6.93
CA LYS A 143 14.96 -6.20 -6.44
C LYS A 143 15.82 -6.70 -7.59
N MET A 144 16.97 -7.29 -7.28
CA MET A 144 17.71 -8.08 -8.26
C MET A 144 16.94 -9.35 -8.59
N SER A 145 17.07 -9.85 -9.82
CA SER A 145 16.55 -11.17 -10.19
C SER A 145 17.22 -12.27 -9.36
N GLU A 146 16.52 -13.37 -9.15
CA GLU A 146 17.06 -14.53 -8.45
C GLU A 146 18.01 -15.35 -9.32
N ASP A 147 17.78 -15.33 -10.64
CA ASP A 147 18.52 -16.15 -11.61
C ASP A 147 19.55 -15.34 -12.43
N ASP A 148 19.47 -13.99 -12.44
CA ASP A 148 20.36 -13.13 -13.22
C ASP A 148 20.78 -11.90 -12.39
N GLU A 149 22.04 -11.87 -11.98
CA GLU A 149 22.62 -10.77 -11.21
C GLU A 149 22.68 -9.42 -11.96
N ASN A 150 22.48 -9.40 -13.27
CA ASN A 150 22.46 -8.19 -14.09
C ASN A 150 21.03 -7.71 -14.39
N ALA A 151 20.02 -8.43 -13.95
CA ALA A 151 18.61 -8.10 -14.16
C ALA A 151 17.95 -7.50 -12.93
N LEU A 152 17.19 -6.44 -13.16
CA LEU A 152 16.38 -5.77 -12.13
C LEU A 152 14.91 -6.17 -12.32
N ILE A 153 14.30 -6.69 -11.29
CA ILE A 153 12.87 -6.99 -11.25
C ILE A 153 12.13 -5.79 -10.66
N VAL A 154 11.18 -5.26 -11.43
CA VAL A 154 10.26 -4.22 -10.98
C VAL A 154 8.84 -4.79 -10.96
N ARG A 155 8.26 -4.92 -9.77
CA ARG A 155 6.89 -5.43 -9.61
C ARG A 155 5.92 -4.27 -9.59
N LEU A 156 5.05 -4.22 -10.60
CA LEU A 156 3.98 -3.25 -10.72
C LEU A 156 2.64 -3.88 -10.36
N ASN A 157 1.75 -3.07 -9.80
CA ASN A 157 0.40 -3.48 -9.46
C ASN A 157 -0.57 -2.33 -9.77
N ASN A 158 -1.59 -2.61 -10.58
CA ASN A 158 -2.76 -1.74 -10.65
C ASN A 158 -3.57 -1.93 -9.36
N ALA A 159 -3.58 -0.93 -8.50
CA ALA A 159 -4.24 -0.99 -7.20
C ALA A 159 -5.74 -0.70 -7.25
N THR A 160 -6.30 -0.55 -8.44
CA THR A 160 -7.70 -0.15 -8.69
C THR A 160 -8.43 -1.17 -9.57
N ALA A 161 -9.76 -1.06 -9.64
CA ALA A 161 -10.58 -1.87 -10.52
C ALA A 161 -10.62 -1.32 -11.97
N ILE A 162 -10.10 -0.10 -12.19
CA ILE A 162 -10.12 0.57 -13.49
C ILE A 162 -8.86 0.21 -14.28
N GLU A 163 -9.04 -0.11 -15.56
CA GLU A 163 -7.91 -0.33 -16.47
C GLU A 163 -7.07 0.95 -16.62
N GLN A 164 -5.78 0.87 -16.40
CA GLN A 164 -4.84 1.98 -16.56
C GLN A 164 -4.16 1.87 -17.92
N LYS A 165 -4.61 2.68 -18.90
CA LYS A 165 -4.07 2.67 -20.28
C LYS A 165 -2.86 3.57 -20.43
N ASN A 166 -1.93 3.17 -21.28
CA ASN A 166 -0.72 3.95 -21.61
C ASN A 166 0.13 4.30 -20.38
N ALA A 167 0.20 3.39 -19.41
CA ALA A 167 1.09 3.56 -18.29
C ALA A 167 2.54 3.38 -18.74
N ALA A 168 3.40 4.35 -18.39
CA ALA A 168 4.81 4.29 -18.68
C ALA A 168 5.65 4.24 -17.40
N LEU A 169 6.61 3.34 -17.36
CA LEU A 169 7.64 3.27 -16.36
C LEU A 169 8.93 3.84 -16.94
N SER A 170 9.44 4.91 -16.33
CA SER A 170 10.75 5.47 -16.66
C SER A 170 11.80 4.95 -15.68
N VAL A 171 12.93 4.54 -16.22
CA VAL A 171 14.09 4.06 -15.45
C VAL A 171 15.26 5.02 -15.73
N TYR A 172 15.94 5.50 -14.70
CA TYR A 172 17.06 6.44 -14.86
C TYR A 172 18.31 5.81 -15.52
N ARG A 173 18.48 4.49 -15.36
CA ARG A 173 19.62 3.78 -15.95
C ARG A 173 19.27 3.26 -17.35
N GLU A 174 20.28 3.21 -18.23
CA GLU A 174 20.18 2.51 -19.50
C GLU A 174 20.01 1.01 -19.28
N PHE A 175 19.23 0.37 -20.13
CA PHE A 175 18.97 -1.07 -20.13
C PHE A 175 18.90 -1.58 -21.58
N GLU A 176 19.28 -2.83 -21.77
CA GLU A 176 19.34 -3.45 -23.11
C GLU A 176 17.98 -4.01 -23.55
N LYS A 177 17.21 -4.55 -22.61
CA LYS A 177 15.91 -5.15 -22.89
C LYS A 177 14.94 -5.04 -21.72
N VAL A 178 13.67 -5.15 -22.03
CA VAL A 178 12.59 -5.26 -21.03
C VAL A 178 11.78 -6.51 -21.35
N GLU A 179 11.59 -7.34 -20.35
CA GLU A 179 10.84 -8.58 -20.42
C GLU A 179 9.71 -8.58 -19.39
N GLU A 180 8.56 -9.09 -19.75
CA GLU A 180 7.51 -9.40 -18.79
C GLU A 180 7.73 -10.81 -18.26
N VAL A 181 7.71 -10.94 -16.95
CA VAL A 181 7.87 -12.20 -16.23
C VAL A 181 6.68 -12.43 -15.30
N ASN A 182 6.42 -13.67 -14.93
CA ASN A 182 5.43 -14.01 -13.93
C ASN A 182 5.96 -13.77 -12.50
N THR A 183 5.19 -14.13 -11.48
CA THR A 183 5.58 -13.96 -10.07
C THR A 183 6.78 -14.82 -9.65
N SER A 184 7.08 -15.87 -10.39
CA SER A 184 8.26 -16.75 -10.21
C SER A 184 9.44 -16.33 -11.09
N GLU A 185 9.37 -15.15 -11.73
CA GLU A 185 10.39 -14.59 -12.64
C GLU A 185 10.58 -15.37 -13.93
N GLU A 186 9.65 -16.26 -14.29
CA GLU A 186 9.68 -16.98 -15.54
C GLU A 186 9.19 -16.09 -16.68
N PHE A 187 9.89 -16.15 -17.82
CA PHE A 187 9.61 -15.33 -19.01
C PHE A 187 8.20 -15.52 -19.54
N ILE A 188 7.53 -14.43 -19.86
CA ILE A 188 6.23 -14.41 -20.53
C ILE A 188 6.38 -13.86 -21.95
N ARG A 189 6.92 -12.64 -22.10
CA ARG A 189 7.08 -11.97 -23.40
C ARG A 189 8.08 -10.82 -23.34
N ASN A 190 8.58 -10.42 -24.51
CA ASN A 190 9.35 -9.18 -24.65
C ASN A 190 8.41 -7.97 -24.72
N HIS A 191 8.79 -6.87 -24.09
CA HIS A 191 8.19 -5.57 -24.35
C HIS A 191 8.90 -4.89 -25.53
N ALA A 192 8.13 -4.51 -26.56
CA ALA A 192 8.66 -4.06 -27.83
C ALA A 192 9.15 -2.60 -27.86
N GLU A 193 8.85 -1.79 -26.87
CA GLU A 193 9.20 -0.36 -26.86
C GLU A 193 10.05 -0.01 -25.65
N VAL A 194 11.34 -0.01 -25.90
CA VAL A 194 12.36 0.62 -25.08
C VAL A 194 12.72 1.94 -25.77
N ASN A 195 12.18 3.05 -25.26
CA ASN A 195 12.48 4.42 -25.73
C ASN A 195 13.43 5.12 -24.76
#